data_5f9b99baa8e5538887dfd37560dca5f7
#
_entry.id   5f9b99baa8e5538887dfd37560dca5f7
#
_cell.length_a   1.000
_cell.length_b   1.000
_cell.length_c   1.000
_cell.angle_alpha   90.00
_cell.angle_beta   90.00
_cell.angle_gamma   90.00
#
_symmetry.space_group_name_H-M   'P 1'
#
loop_
_entity.id
_entity.type
_entity.pdbx_description
1 polymer ?
#
loop_
_entity_poly.entity_id
_entity_poly.type
_entity_poly.pdbx_seq_one_letter_code
_entity_poly.pdbx_strand_id
1 'polypeptide(L)'
;AGRRHVLFTRIADRPGGLARVLGLVAGAGANLVDITHLREGIGLHVAETGVQLVMETRSRAHAAEVIAALEAAGYDVSSAPTVS
;
A
#
# COMPACT_ATOMS: atom_id res chain seq x y z
N ALA A 1 -4.34 4.30 20.58
CA ALA A 1 -4.11 5.10 19.38
C ALA A 1 -3.39 4.28 18.34
N GLY A 2 -3.83 4.40 17.10
CA GLY A 2 -3.23 3.67 15.98
C GLY A 2 -1.90 4.25 15.57
N ARG A 3 -1.09 3.41 14.92
CA ARG A 3 0.16 3.86 14.31
C ARG A 3 -0.05 4.03 12.82
N ARG A 4 0.52 5.10 12.30
CA ARG A 4 0.47 5.36 10.86
C ARG A 4 1.72 4.85 10.19
N HIS A 5 1.52 4.24 9.02
CA HIS A 5 2.60 3.71 8.20
C HIS A 5 2.40 4.17 6.77
N VAL A 6 3.49 4.51 6.12
CA VAL A 6 3.47 4.90 4.71
C VAL A 6 4.09 3.78 3.91
N LEU A 7 3.31 3.27 2.95
CA LEU A 7 3.74 2.18 2.08
C LEU A 7 3.76 2.66 0.64
N PHE A 8 4.69 2.12 -0.13
CA PHE A 8 4.77 2.36 -1.56
C PHE A 8 4.69 1.03 -2.28
N THR A 9 3.89 0.96 -3.32
CA THR A 9 3.82 -0.22 -4.17
C THR A 9 3.45 0.18 -5.59
N ARG A 10 3.44 -0.79 -6.48
CA ARG A 10 2.98 -0.59 -7.85
C ARG A 10 1.78 -1.46 -8.09
N ILE A 11 0.82 -0.92 -8.80
CA ILE A 11 -0.41 -1.65 -9.12
C ILE A 11 -0.62 -1.64 -10.63
N ALA A 12 -1.42 -2.59 -11.10
CA ALA A 12 -1.83 -2.59 -12.50
C ALA A 12 -2.68 -1.34 -12.78
N ASP A 13 -2.32 -0.63 -13.84
CA ASP A 13 -3.03 0.59 -14.23
C ASP A 13 -4.23 0.20 -15.10
N ARG A 14 -5.24 -0.37 -14.43
CA ARG A 14 -6.47 -0.81 -15.07
C ARG A 14 -7.56 -0.90 -14.01
N PRO A 15 -8.84 -0.95 -14.43
CA PRO A 15 -9.94 -1.06 -13.48
C PRO A 15 -9.74 -2.25 -12.52
N GLY A 16 -9.97 -2.01 -11.26
CA GLY A 16 -9.84 -3.04 -10.23
C GLY A 16 -8.46 -3.18 -9.61
N GLY A 17 -7.40 -2.62 -10.23
CA GLY A 17 -6.05 -2.75 -9.68
C GLY A 17 -5.94 -2.14 -8.29
N LEU A 18 -6.41 -0.92 -8.13
CA LEU A 18 -6.39 -0.25 -6.84
C LEU A 18 -7.35 -0.90 -5.85
N ALA A 19 -8.54 -1.28 -6.30
CA ALA A 19 -9.53 -1.90 -5.44
C ALA A 19 -9.01 -3.19 -4.80
N ARG A 20 -8.20 -3.95 -5.53
CA ARG A 20 -7.61 -5.17 -5.01
C ARG A 20 -6.68 -4.88 -3.84
N VAL A 21 -5.80 -3.89 -3.99
CA VAL A 21 -4.88 -3.50 -2.92
C VAL A 21 -5.65 -3.01 -1.70
N LEU A 22 -6.64 -2.15 -1.92
CA LEU A 22 -7.45 -1.62 -0.82
C LEU A 22 -8.18 -2.73 -0.08
N GLY A 23 -8.70 -3.72 -0.81
CA GLY A 23 -9.36 -4.86 -0.21
C GLY A 23 -8.42 -5.69 0.66
N LEU A 24 -7.17 -5.86 0.23
CA LEU A 24 -6.19 -6.58 1.01
C LEU A 24 -5.83 -5.84 2.30
N VAL A 25 -5.65 -4.53 2.21
CA VAL A 25 -5.36 -3.70 3.38
C VAL A 25 -6.51 -3.75 4.38
N ALA A 26 -7.73 -3.57 3.89
CA ALA A 26 -8.92 -3.61 4.74
C ALA A 26 -9.14 -5.01 5.32
N GLY A 27 -8.93 -6.04 4.52
CA GLY A 27 -9.08 -7.43 4.97
C GLY A 27 -8.09 -7.82 6.05
N ALA A 28 -6.92 -7.17 6.07
CA ALA A 28 -5.93 -7.37 7.12
C ALA A 28 -6.20 -6.51 8.37
N GLY A 29 -7.29 -5.76 8.36
CA GLY A 29 -7.74 -5.01 9.53
C GLY A 29 -7.12 -3.62 9.68
N ALA A 30 -6.39 -3.15 8.69
CA ALA A 30 -5.82 -1.81 8.73
C ALA A 30 -6.84 -0.78 8.24
N ASN A 31 -6.71 0.44 8.75
CA ASN A 31 -7.53 1.55 8.31
C ASN A 31 -6.76 2.39 7.31
N LEU A 32 -7.28 2.54 6.12
CA LEU A 32 -6.64 3.37 5.11
C LEU A 32 -6.98 4.84 5.40
N VAL A 33 -5.92 5.64 5.56
CA VAL A 33 -6.07 7.06 5.88
C VAL A 33 -5.98 7.90 4.62
N ASP A 34 -5.08 7.54 3.71
CA ASP A 34 -4.86 8.33 2.51
C ASP A 34 -4.24 7.46 1.43
N ILE A 35 -4.44 7.85 0.19
CA ILE A 35 -3.84 7.18 -0.96
C ILE A 35 -3.47 8.24 -1.99
N THR A 36 -2.28 8.11 -2.55
CA THR A 36 -1.79 9.04 -3.56
C THR A 36 -1.21 8.25 -4.72
N HIS A 37 -1.63 8.58 -5.93
CA HIS A 37 -1.00 8.04 -7.13
C HIS A 37 0.31 8.77 -7.36
N LEU A 38 1.36 8.00 -7.57
CA LEU A 38 2.68 8.54 -7.87
C LEU A 38 2.91 8.41 -9.37
N ARG A 39 2.86 9.51 -10.05
CA ARG A 39 3.12 9.53 -11.48
C ARG A 39 4.57 9.86 -11.73
N GLU A 40 5.33 8.83 -11.97
CA GLU A 40 6.74 9.01 -12.31
C GLU A 40 6.90 8.87 -13.81
N GLY A 41 6.43 9.77 -14.53
CA GLY A 41 6.25 9.78 -15.97
C GLY A 41 7.24 9.05 -16.86
N ILE A 42 8.49 8.82 -16.49
CA ILE A 42 9.48 8.32 -17.43
C ILE A 42 10.00 6.98 -17.00
N GLY A 43 10.02 6.01 -17.91
CA GLY A 43 10.61 4.71 -17.67
C GLY A 43 9.71 3.70 -16.99
N LEU A 44 8.50 4.09 -16.64
CA LEU A 44 7.53 3.13 -16.11
C LEU A 44 6.91 2.34 -17.24
N HIS A 45 6.63 1.09 -16.97
CA HIS A 45 5.81 0.32 -17.88
C HIS A 45 4.43 0.93 -17.95
N VAL A 46 3.88 0.97 -19.14
CA VAL A 46 2.58 1.59 -19.38
C VAL A 46 1.47 0.95 -18.56
N ALA A 47 1.67 -0.31 -18.17
CA ALA A 47 0.66 -1.10 -17.49
C ALA A 47 0.68 -0.95 -15.95
N GLU A 48 1.61 -0.17 -15.41
CA GLU A 48 1.74 -0.05 -13.96
C GLU A 48 1.79 1.41 -13.52
N THR A 49 1.28 1.65 -12.31
CA THR A 49 1.39 2.95 -11.67
C THR A 49 1.81 2.78 -10.23
N GLY A 50 2.58 3.72 -9.72
CA GLY A 50 2.97 3.73 -8.32
C GLY A 50 1.87 4.32 -7.45
N VAL A 51 1.75 3.81 -6.24
CA VAL A 51 0.83 4.36 -5.26
C VAL A 51 1.50 4.46 -3.91
N GLN A 52 1.14 5.51 -3.18
CA GLN A 52 1.54 5.68 -1.80
C GLN A 52 0.29 5.51 -0.94
N LEU A 53 0.38 4.61 0.02
CA LEU A 53 -0.71 4.33 0.95
C LEU A 53 -0.31 4.78 2.34
N VAL A 54 -1.20 5.51 3.01
CA VAL A 54 -1.02 5.81 4.43
C VAL A 54 -2.08 5.01 5.17
N MET A 55 -1.66 4.13 6.04
CA MET A 55 -2.56 3.29 6.80
C MET A 55 -2.34 3.42 8.29
N GLU A 56 -3.38 3.16 9.07
CA GLU A 56 -3.29 3.05 10.51
C GLU A 56 -3.44 1.60 10.91
N THR A 57 -2.58 1.15 11.81
CA THR A 57 -2.63 -0.20 12.36
C THR A 57 -2.60 -0.14 13.87
N ARG A 58 -2.93 -1.28 14.50
CA ARG A 58 -2.93 -1.36 15.96
C ARG A 58 -1.53 -1.38 16.55
N SER A 59 -0.57 -1.89 15.79
CA SER A 59 0.78 -2.09 16.29
C SER A 59 1.73 -2.27 15.11
N ARG A 60 3.02 -2.30 15.43
CA ARG A 60 4.05 -2.58 14.45
C ARG A 60 3.92 -4.00 13.90
N ALA A 61 3.59 -4.95 14.76
CA ALA A 61 3.35 -6.32 14.32
C ALA A 61 2.18 -6.41 13.37
N HIS A 62 1.11 -5.65 13.63
CA HIS A 62 -0.04 -5.60 12.74
C HIS A 62 0.34 -5.03 11.38
N ALA A 63 1.17 -3.98 11.36
CA ALA A 63 1.65 -3.42 10.09
C ALA A 63 2.43 -4.45 9.29
N ALA A 64 3.26 -5.25 9.94
CA ALA A 64 4.01 -6.32 9.27
C ALA A 64 3.07 -7.37 8.67
N GLU A 65 1.96 -7.67 9.34
CA GLU A 65 0.97 -8.61 8.81
C GLU A 65 0.30 -8.06 7.55
N VAL A 66 0.00 -6.76 7.52
CA VAL A 66 -0.59 -6.12 6.36
C VAL A 66 0.37 -6.19 5.17
N ILE A 67 1.65 -5.86 5.41
CA ILE A 67 2.67 -5.90 4.38
C ILE A 67 2.83 -7.33 3.86
N ALA A 68 2.86 -8.31 4.76
CA ALA A 68 2.98 -9.71 4.36
C ALA A 68 1.79 -10.16 3.50
N ALA A 69 0.59 -9.69 3.81
CA ALA A 69 -0.60 -10.01 3.02
C ALA A 69 -0.48 -9.46 1.60
N LEU A 70 0.03 -8.23 1.47
CA LEU A 70 0.23 -7.63 0.15
C LEU A 70 1.32 -8.39 -0.63
N GLU A 71 2.42 -8.72 0.02
CA GLU A 71 3.50 -9.45 -0.63
C GLU A 71 3.08 -10.85 -1.05
N ALA A 72 2.27 -11.52 -0.23
CA ALA A 72 1.75 -12.83 -0.56
C ALA A 72 0.84 -12.77 -1.79
N ALA A 73 0.21 -11.63 -2.03
CA ALA A 73 -0.63 -11.43 -3.21
C ALA A 73 0.17 -11.00 -4.45
N GLY A 74 1.49 -10.85 -4.32
CA GLY A 74 2.36 -10.54 -5.44
C GLY A 74 2.78 -9.08 -5.55
N TYR A 75 2.45 -8.25 -4.57
CA TYR A 75 2.86 -6.85 -4.61
C TYR A 75 4.24 -6.67 -4.00
N ASP A 76 5.01 -5.78 -4.59
CA ASP A 76 6.32 -5.40 -4.09
C ASP A 76 6.13 -4.13 -3.26
N VAL A 77 6.32 -4.24 -1.96
CA VAL A 77 5.98 -3.18 -1.03
C VAL A 77 7.23 -2.63 -0.37
N SER A 78 7.36 -1.31 -0.39
CA SER A 78 8.39 -0.59 0.36
C SER A 78 7.72 0.23 1.43
N SER A 79 8.36 0.38 2.58
CA SER A 79 7.82 1.25 3.63
C SER A 79 8.79 2.38 3.88
N ALA A 80 8.24 3.58 4.09
CA ALA A 80 9.03 4.73 4.47
C ALA A 80 9.14 4.79 5.98
N PRO A 81 10.24 5.32 6.52
CA PRO A 81 10.32 5.59 7.94
C PRO A 81 9.19 6.55 8.32
N THR A 82 8.44 6.21 9.34
CA THR A 82 7.41 7.09 9.82
C THR A 82 7.96 7.93 10.95
N VAL A 83 7.75 9.22 10.85
CA VAL A 83 8.02 10.13 11.95
C VAL A 83 6.73 10.17 12.75
N SER A 84 6.74 9.55 13.88
CA SER A 84 5.56 9.52 14.74
C SER A 84 5.45 10.81 15.53
#